data_90a21651b9dac6471975218ae475d84e
#
_entry.id   90a21651b9dac6471975218ae475d84e
#
_cell.length_a   1.000
_cell.length_b   1.000
_cell.length_c   1.000
_cell.angle_alpha   90.00
_cell.angle_beta   90.00
_cell.angle_gamma   90.00
#
_symmetry.space_group_name_H-M   'P 1'
#
loop_
_entity.id
_entity.type
_entity.pdbx_description
1 polymer ?
#
loop_
_entity_poly.entity_id
_entity_poly.type
_entity_poly.pdbx_seq_one_letter_code
_entity_poly.pdbx_strand_id
1 'polypeptide(L)'
;MARVLGIGGVFFKSNDPGALTAWYRDVLGLDVQDWGGVVFTPDAMAAHPGAATVFTPFESETTYFGPSTREFMVNLAVDDLDGILAACARHGVEATVLPDQPNGRFAHIVDPDGTKIELWQPKPMAG
;
A
#
# COMPACT_ATOMS: atom_id res chain seq x y z
N MET A 1 3.83 7.06 31.14
CA MET A 1 5.06 6.99 30.35
C MET A 1 4.76 7.35 28.90
N ALA A 2 5.59 8.22 28.33
CA ALA A 2 5.41 8.61 26.94
C ALA A 2 5.78 7.45 25.99
N ARG A 3 5.09 7.35 24.85
CA ARG A 3 5.38 6.30 23.85
C ARG A 3 5.05 6.78 22.45
N VAL A 4 5.68 6.17 21.46
CA VAL A 4 5.32 6.32 20.06
C VAL A 4 4.07 5.46 19.81
N LEU A 5 3.04 6.03 19.20
CA LEU A 5 1.77 5.35 18.98
C LEU A 5 1.73 4.59 17.65
N GLY A 6 2.49 5.03 16.66
CA GLY A 6 2.48 4.43 15.34
C GLY A 6 3.05 5.38 14.30
N ILE A 7 2.83 5.06 13.03
CA ILE A 7 3.26 5.90 11.91
C ILE A 7 2.21 6.99 11.70
N GLY A 8 2.66 8.26 11.78
CA GLY A 8 1.79 9.41 11.52
C GLY A 8 1.68 9.76 10.05
N GLY A 9 2.65 9.39 9.25
CA GLY A 9 2.60 9.65 7.82
C GLY A 9 3.81 9.11 7.09
N VAL A 10 3.68 8.99 5.77
CA VAL A 10 4.76 8.63 4.85
C VAL A 10 4.90 9.78 3.85
N PHE A 11 6.11 10.30 3.71
CA PHE A 11 6.38 11.45 2.84
C PHE A 11 7.46 11.06 1.85
N PHE A 12 7.25 11.40 0.58
CA PHE A 12 8.17 11.02 -0.48
C PHE A 12 8.13 12.05 -1.60
N LYS A 13 9.15 12.03 -2.45
CA LYS A 13 9.27 12.97 -3.56
C LYS A 13 8.64 12.40 -4.81
N SER A 14 8.04 13.27 -5.61
CA SER A 14 7.51 12.95 -6.93
C SER A 14 7.85 14.09 -7.88
N ASN A 15 8.16 13.76 -9.13
CA ASN A 15 8.37 14.78 -10.16
C ASN A 15 7.07 15.47 -10.56
N ASP A 16 5.94 14.81 -10.36
CA ASP A 16 4.61 15.36 -10.65
C ASP A 16 3.62 14.84 -9.61
N PRO A 17 3.58 15.48 -8.42
CA PRO A 17 2.69 15.00 -7.35
C PRO A 17 1.22 14.98 -7.73
N GLY A 18 0.76 15.96 -8.52
CA GLY A 18 -0.64 16.02 -8.94
C GLY A 18 -1.03 14.84 -9.82
N ALA A 19 -0.19 14.48 -10.79
CA ALA A 19 -0.45 13.32 -11.64
C ALA A 19 -0.38 12.03 -10.84
N LEU A 20 0.56 11.92 -9.91
CA LEU A 20 0.70 10.73 -9.08
C LEU A 20 -0.54 10.52 -8.20
N THR A 21 -0.99 11.55 -7.49
CA THR A 21 -2.17 11.41 -6.63
C THR A 21 -3.44 11.17 -7.43
N ALA A 22 -3.55 11.73 -8.64
CA ALA A 22 -4.67 11.41 -9.54
C ALA A 22 -4.71 9.92 -9.89
N TRP A 23 -3.55 9.31 -10.12
CA TRP A 23 -3.47 7.86 -10.38
C TRP A 23 -3.97 7.06 -9.16
N TYR A 24 -3.54 7.42 -7.96
CA TYR A 24 -3.99 6.73 -6.75
C TYR A 24 -5.49 6.89 -6.52
N ARG A 25 -6.05 8.06 -6.84
CA ARG A 25 -7.49 8.28 -6.79
C ARG A 25 -8.22 7.41 -7.80
N ASP A 26 -7.76 7.42 -9.06
CA ASP A 26 -8.49 6.80 -10.17
C ASP A 26 -8.35 5.29 -10.18
N VAL A 27 -7.17 4.76 -9.84
CA VAL A 27 -6.89 3.31 -9.87
C VAL A 27 -7.25 2.64 -8.54
N LEU A 28 -6.82 3.22 -7.44
CA LEU A 28 -6.97 2.59 -6.12
C LEU A 28 -8.11 3.18 -5.28
N GLY A 29 -8.78 4.21 -5.79
CA GLY A 29 -9.94 4.77 -5.10
C GLY A 29 -9.60 5.59 -3.86
N LEU A 30 -8.35 6.07 -3.72
CA LEU A 30 -7.97 6.87 -2.56
C LEU A 30 -8.68 8.22 -2.58
N ASP A 31 -9.08 8.69 -1.40
CA ASP A 31 -9.76 9.98 -1.23
C ASP A 31 -8.71 11.09 -1.12
N VAL A 32 -8.30 11.62 -2.27
CA VAL A 32 -7.28 12.66 -2.35
C VAL A 32 -7.89 14.00 -1.95
N GLN A 33 -7.30 14.64 -0.95
CA GLN A 33 -7.77 15.90 -0.40
C GLN A 33 -7.29 17.09 -1.24
N ASP A 34 -7.91 18.25 -1.04
CA ASP A 34 -7.60 19.47 -1.80
C ASP A 34 -6.12 19.88 -1.70
N TRP A 35 -5.47 19.58 -0.57
CA TRP A 35 -4.06 19.90 -0.38
C TRP A 35 -3.11 18.87 -1.02
N GLY A 36 -3.66 17.82 -1.67
CA GLY A 36 -2.89 16.88 -2.48
C GLY A 36 -2.49 15.59 -1.79
N GLY A 37 -2.87 15.36 -0.56
CA GLY A 37 -2.56 14.13 0.15
C GLY A 37 -3.79 13.31 0.51
N VAL A 38 -3.56 12.16 1.13
CA VAL A 38 -4.59 11.25 1.58
C VAL A 38 -4.45 11.06 3.08
N VAL A 39 -5.56 11.08 3.80
CA VAL A 39 -5.58 10.81 5.24
C VAL A 39 -6.26 9.46 5.46
N PHE A 40 -5.53 8.55 6.10
CA PHE A 40 -6.07 7.27 6.55
C PHE A 40 -6.39 7.39 8.03
N THR A 41 -7.67 7.35 8.38
CA THR A 41 -8.06 7.41 9.79
C THR A 41 -8.00 6.00 10.41
N PRO A 42 -7.73 5.89 11.72
CA PRO A 42 -7.50 4.58 12.33
C PRO A 42 -8.74 3.67 12.38
N ASP A 43 -9.94 4.22 12.26
CA ASP A 43 -11.17 3.44 12.36
C ASP A 43 -11.31 2.39 11.25
N ALA A 44 -10.89 2.71 10.01
CA ALA A 44 -10.94 1.75 8.90
C ALA A 44 -10.05 0.53 9.17
N MET A 45 -8.83 0.77 9.65
CA MET A 45 -7.91 -0.30 10.01
C MET A 45 -8.42 -1.10 11.21
N ALA A 46 -8.94 -0.41 12.22
CA ALA A 46 -9.46 -1.06 13.43
C ALA A 46 -10.66 -1.96 13.13
N ALA A 47 -11.47 -1.60 12.13
CA ALA A 47 -12.65 -2.38 11.77
C ALA A 47 -12.32 -3.65 10.98
N HIS A 48 -11.09 -3.79 10.46
CA HIS A 48 -10.72 -4.94 9.64
C HIS A 48 -9.82 -5.89 10.44
N PRO A 49 -10.31 -7.09 10.81
CA PRO A 49 -9.55 -8.01 11.65
C PRO A 49 -8.21 -8.40 11.02
N GLY A 50 -7.15 -8.32 11.81
CA GLY A 50 -5.79 -8.63 11.36
C GLY A 50 -5.03 -7.46 10.77
N ALA A 51 -5.70 -6.34 10.49
CA ALA A 51 -5.02 -5.16 9.93
C ALA A 51 -4.10 -4.52 10.98
N ALA A 52 -2.92 -4.11 10.54
CA ALA A 52 -1.91 -3.46 11.38
C ALA A 52 -0.99 -2.64 10.49
N THR A 53 -0.25 -1.73 11.09
CA THR A 53 0.80 -1.00 10.38
C THR A 53 2.15 -1.59 10.76
N VAL A 54 2.93 -1.92 9.74
CA VAL A 54 4.24 -2.54 9.91
C VAL A 54 5.32 -1.53 9.53
N PHE A 55 6.37 -1.49 10.33
CA PHE A 55 7.52 -0.62 10.10
C PHE A 55 8.77 -1.51 10.18
N THR A 56 9.37 -1.81 9.02
CA THR A 56 10.42 -2.83 8.95
C THR A 56 11.56 -2.41 8.03
N PRO A 57 12.79 -2.33 8.53
CA PRO A 57 13.95 -2.21 7.64
C PRO A 57 14.26 -3.56 6.99
N PHE A 58 14.55 -3.53 5.70
CA PHE A 58 15.03 -4.70 4.96
C PHE A 58 16.54 -4.60 4.79
N GLU A 59 17.18 -5.73 4.52
CA GLU A 59 18.60 -5.74 4.17
C GLU A 59 18.86 -4.88 2.95
N SER A 60 20.00 -4.16 2.94
CA SER A 60 20.32 -3.24 1.84
C SER A 60 20.38 -3.93 0.48
N GLU A 61 20.73 -5.23 0.47
CA GLU A 61 20.86 -6.00 -0.75
C GLU A 61 19.59 -6.76 -1.15
N THR A 62 18.47 -6.49 -0.48
CA THR A 62 17.22 -7.18 -0.80
C THR A 62 16.80 -6.93 -2.24
N THR A 63 16.24 -7.96 -2.88
CA THR A 63 15.63 -7.85 -4.21
C THR A 63 14.10 -7.72 -4.12
N TYR A 64 13.55 -7.68 -2.92
CA TYR A 64 12.10 -7.69 -2.73
C TYR A 64 11.42 -6.47 -3.33
N PHE A 65 12.11 -5.33 -3.41
CA PHE A 65 11.53 -4.10 -3.95
C PHE A 65 11.59 -4.03 -5.48
N GLY A 66 12.30 -4.96 -6.13
CA GLY A 66 12.35 -5.00 -7.59
C GLY A 66 10.98 -5.26 -8.21
N PRO A 67 10.70 -4.73 -9.41
CA PRO A 67 11.62 -4.03 -10.30
C PRO A 67 11.86 -2.56 -9.99
N SER A 68 11.31 -2.02 -8.90
CA SER A 68 11.56 -0.65 -8.49
C SER A 68 13.03 -0.45 -8.13
N THR A 69 13.56 0.74 -8.46
CA THR A 69 14.89 1.15 -8.04
C THR A 69 14.87 2.01 -6.78
N ARG A 70 13.67 2.26 -6.24
CA ARG A 70 13.53 3.01 -5.00
C ARG A 70 13.96 2.17 -3.80
N GLU A 71 14.45 2.83 -2.78
CA GLU A 71 14.94 2.17 -1.56
C GLU A 71 13.84 1.97 -0.52
N PHE A 72 12.59 2.10 -0.93
CA PHE A 72 11.43 1.85 -0.09
C PHE A 72 10.30 1.28 -0.94
N MET A 73 9.34 0.67 -0.28
CA MET A 73 8.06 0.33 -0.89
C MET A 73 6.95 0.60 0.12
N VAL A 74 5.73 0.67 -0.36
CA VAL A 74 4.56 0.97 0.47
C VAL A 74 3.62 -0.22 0.44
N ASN A 75 3.17 -0.64 1.61
CA ASN A 75 2.11 -1.63 1.74
C ASN A 75 0.81 -0.91 2.06
N LEU A 76 -0.23 -1.21 1.29
CA LEU A 76 -1.58 -0.66 1.50
C LEU A 76 -2.50 -1.80 1.90
N ALA A 77 -3.07 -1.71 3.09
CA ALA A 77 -4.08 -2.66 3.55
C ALA A 77 -5.39 -2.40 2.81
N VAL A 78 -6.01 -3.45 2.29
CA VAL A 78 -7.26 -3.37 1.54
C VAL A 78 -8.28 -4.34 2.15
N ASP A 79 -9.55 -4.03 2.00
CA ASP A 79 -10.63 -4.88 2.49
C ASP A 79 -11.03 -5.98 1.50
N ASP A 80 -10.80 -5.75 0.21
CA ASP A 80 -11.19 -6.67 -0.87
C ASP A 80 -10.14 -6.64 -1.97
N LEU A 81 -9.17 -7.55 -1.90
CA LEU A 81 -8.07 -7.59 -2.87
C LEU A 81 -8.57 -7.86 -4.28
N ASP A 82 -9.54 -8.77 -4.46
CA ASP A 82 -10.06 -9.08 -5.79
C ASP A 82 -10.70 -7.85 -6.43
N GLY A 83 -11.42 -7.04 -5.65
CA GLY A 83 -12.00 -5.79 -6.14
C GLY A 83 -10.94 -4.78 -6.54
N ILE A 84 -9.86 -4.65 -5.77
CA ILE A 84 -8.74 -3.76 -6.10
C ILE A 84 -8.03 -4.24 -7.36
N LEU A 85 -7.80 -5.55 -7.50
CA LEU A 85 -7.16 -6.11 -8.70
C LEU A 85 -8.01 -5.88 -9.95
N ALA A 86 -9.34 -5.97 -9.84
CA ALA A 86 -10.24 -5.67 -10.94
C ALA A 86 -10.13 -4.21 -11.37
N ALA A 87 -10.03 -3.29 -10.41
CA ALA A 87 -9.82 -1.87 -10.70
C ALA A 87 -8.48 -1.63 -11.40
N CYS A 88 -7.42 -2.29 -10.93
CA CYS A 88 -6.11 -2.23 -11.58
C CYS A 88 -6.20 -2.67 -13.04
N ALA A 89 -6.86 -3.80 -13.29
CA ALA A 89 -7.02 -4.33 -14.65
C ALA A 89 -7.78 -3.36 -15.57
N ARG A 90 -8.82 -2.71 -15.06
CA ARG A 90 -9.58 -1.72 -15.84
C ARG A 90 -8.72 -0.52 -16.25
N HIS A 91 -7.69 -0.21 -15.51
CA HIS A 91 -6.78 0.91 -15.79
C HIS A 91 -5.45 0.45 -16.41
N GLY A 92 -5.36 -0.81 -16.85
CA GLY A 92 -4.16 -1.33 -17.51
C GLY A 92 -2.98 -1.52 -16.58
N VAL A 93 -3.21 -1.62 -15.28
CA VAL A 93 -2.15 -1.83 -14.30
C VAL A 93 -1.97 -3.33 -14.07
N GLU A 94 -0.76 -3.82 -14.35
CA GLU A 94 -0.43 -5.23 -14.14
C GLU A 94 -0.18 -5.50 -12.65
N ALA A 95 -0.66 -6.63 -12.17
CA ALA A 95 -0.46 -7.06 -10.80
C ALA A 95 0.13 -8.46 -10.75
N THR A 96 1.03 -8.68 -9.81
CA THR A 96 1.57 -10.00 -9.50
C THR A 96 0.92 -10.48 -8.21
N VAL A 97 0.12 -11.54 -8.30
CA VAL A 97 -0.55 -12.12 -7.13
C VAL A 97 0.39 -13.13 -6.49
N LEU A 98 0.62 -12.99 -5.20
CA LEU A 98 1.50 -13.88 -4.45
C LEU A 98 0.69 -15.06 -3.87
N PRO A 99 1.36 -16.16 -3.47
CA PRO A 99 0.70 -17.22 -2.73
C PRO A 99 0.12 -16.71 -1.40
N ASP A 100 -1.03 -17.24 -1.01
CA ASP A 100 -1.67 -16.86 0.26
C ASP A 100 -0.75 -17.16 1.44
N GLN A 101 -0.79 -16.28 2.43
CA GLN A 101 0.00 -16.38 3.66
C GLN A 101 -0.93 -16.47 4.87
N PRO A 102 -0.42 -16.94 6.02
CA PRO A 102 -1.26 -17.00 7.24
C PRO A 102 -1.85 -15.66 7.66
N ASN A 103 -1.17 -14.54 7.37
CA ASN A 103 -1.59 -13.21 7.76
C ASN A 103 -2.35 -12.47 6.65
N GLY A 104 -2.64 -13.11 5.52
CA GLY A 104 -3.46 -12.50 4.49
C GLY A 104 -3.08 -12.84 3.06
N ARG A 105 -3.69 -12.10 2.16
CA ARG A 105 -3.45 -12.20 0.72
C ARG A 105 -2.66 -10.98 0.26
N PHE A 106 -1.75 -11.19 -0.69
CA PHE A 106 -0.84 -10.16 -1.16
C PHE A 106 -0.78 -10.10 -2.68
N ALA A 107 -0.64 -8.90 -3.21
CA ALA A 107 -0.32 -8.67 -4.62
C ALA A 107 0.60 -7.46 -4.73
N HIS A 108 1.37 -7.40 -5.82
CA HIS A 108 2.30 -6.30 -6.08
C HIS A 108 1.92 -5.59 -7.37
N ILE A 109 1.98 -4.27 -7.32
CA ILE A 109 1.87 -3.39 -8.49
C ILE A 109 2.99 -2.37 -8.41
N VAL A 110 3.17 -1.59 -9.48
CA VAL A 110 4.14 -0.49 -9.53
C VAL A 110 3.37 0.77 -9.93
N ASP A 111 3.57 1.86 -9.20
CA ASP A 111 2.91 3.12 -9.49
C ASP A 111 3.64 3.89 -10.62
N PRO A 112 3.06 5.00 -11.13
CA PRO A 112 3.67 5.74 -12.23
C PRO A 112 5.08 6.30 -11.95
N ASP A 113 5.42 6.49 -10.68
CA ASP A 113 6.75 6.98 -10.30
C ASP A 113 7.76 5.84 -10.09
N GLY A 114 7.34 4.58 -10.32
CA GLY A 114 8.20 3.43 -10.15
C GLY A 114 8.29 2.90 -8.72
N THR A 115 7.38 3.31 -7.84
CA THR A 115 7.33 2.79 -6.48
C THR A 115 6.55 1.47 -6.47
N LYS A 116 7.15 0.44 -5.87
CA LYS A 116 6.44 -0.83 -5.69
C LYS A 116 5.43 -0.70 -4.56
N ILE A 117 4.21 -1.12 -4.84
CA ILE A 117 3.11 -1.11 -3.88
C ILE A 117 2.72 -2.55 -3.62
N GLU A 118 2.71 -2.92 -2.34
CA GLU A 118 2.16 -4.20 -1.90
C GLU A 118 0.73 -3.98 -1.44
N LEU A 119 -0.21 -4.68 -2.07
CA LEU A 119 -1.62 -4.65 -1.70
C LEU A 119 -1.86 -5.84 -0.78
N TRP A 120 -2.37 -5.59 0.41
CA TRP A 120 -2.50 -6.60 1.44
C TRP A 120 -3.93 -6.65 1.96
N GLN A 121 -4.58 -7.80 1.77
CA GLN A 121 -5.86 -8.07 2.43
C GLN A 121 -5.56 -8.84 3.71
N PRO A 122 -5.57 -8.17 4.88
CA PRO A 122 -5.22 -8.82 6.13
C PRO A 122 -6.24 -9.86 6.55
N LYS A 123 -5.76 -10.86 7.28
CA LYS A 123 -6.61 -11.76 8.05
C LYS A 123 -5.95 -12.03 9.40
N PRO A 124 -6.73 -12.30 10.46
CA PRO A 124 -6.17 -12.62 11.76
C PRO A 124 -5.32 -13.89 11.65
N MET A 125 -4.16 -13.89 12.27
CA MET A 125 -3.38 -15.11 12.39
C MET A 125 -3.99 -15.99 13.47
N ALA A 126 -4.02 -17.29 13.20
CA ALA A 126 -4.43 -18.27 14.18
C ALA A 126 -3.44 -18.24 15.34
N GLY A 127 -3.95 -18.05 16.53
CA GLY A 127 -3.05 -17.85 17.64
C GLY A 127 -3.22 -18.45 18.89
#